data_7e42a8526188bcedcd789cb876541e07
#
_entry.id   7e42a8526188bcedcd789cb876541e07
#
_cell.length_a   1.000
_cell.length_b   1.000
_cell.length_c   1.000
_cell.angle_alpha   90.00
_cell.angle_beta   90.00
_cell.angle_gamma   90.00
#
_symmetry.space_group_name_H-M   'P 1'
#
loop_
_entity.id
_entity.type
_entity.pdbx_description
1 polymer ?
#
loop_
_entity_poly.entity_id
_entity_poly.type
_entity_poly.pdbx_seq_one_letter_code
_entity_poly.pdbx_strand_id
1 'polypeptide(L)'
;MKHKEFEYLVEALCSLPSISKKGAKKIAFSLLRKDDKYFDEFIKRLIDFKKNIKFCSICNNIADNSLLCSICNNENRDKNKLCIVSSIESLEKIEESNSYFGIYYVLDESQIQNKTNHTFLSKIEYLINYFNTKEILIATDMTRKGHEISNLINKFLYEKKFDISIYRIAIGIPSNAALDYMDWESLKHAIENKRKIN
;
A
#
# COMPACT_ATOMS: atom_id res chain seq x y z
N MET A 1 39.95 6.70 -15.74
CA MET A 1 39.13 6.80 -16.95
C MET A 1 37.69 6.85 -16.54
N LYS A 2 36.90 7.85 -16.95
CA LYS A 2 35.46 7.91 -16.71
C LYS A 2 34.76 7.37 -17.95
N HIS A 3 34.10 6.24 -17.83
CA HIS A 3 33.28 5.68 -18.91
C HIS A 3 31.89 6.32 -18.81
N LYS A 4 31.59 7.27 -19.71
CA LYS A 4 30.35 8.08 -19.64
C LYS A 4 29.07 7.24 -19.55
N GLU A 5 28.93 6.26 -20.42
CA GLU A 5 27.72 5.39 -20.42
C GLU A 5 27.55 4.58 -19.12
N PHE A 6 28.66 4.13 -18.54
CA PHE A 6 28.65 3.45 -17.26
C PHE A 6 28.18 4.37 -16.11
N GLU A 7 28.70 5.62 -16.07
CA GLU A 7 28.29 6.58 -15.04
C GLU A 7 26.82 7.01 -15.22
N TYR A 8 26.35 7.21 -16.46
CA TYR A 8 24.92 7.51 -16.72
C TYR A 8 24.00 6.38 -16.22
N LEU A 9 24.33 5.12 -16.48
CA LEU A 9 23.54 4.00 -15.94
C LEU A 9 23.58 3.97 -14.40
N VAL A 10 24.74 4.19 -13.80
CA VAL A 10 24.87 4.26 -12.33
C VAL A 10 24.03 5.38 -11.74
N GLU A 11 24.01 6.56 -12.35
CA GLU A 11 23.18 7.69 -11.92
C GLU A 11 21.70 7.37 -12.06
N ALA A 12 21.27 6.79 -13.18
CA ALA A 12 19.89 6.36 -13.38
C ALA A 12 19.45 5.34 -12.33
N LEU A 13 20.29 4.35 -12.01
CA LEU A 13 20.00 3.37 -10.97
C LEU A 13 19.96 4.00 -9.57
N CYS A 14 20.80 4.99 -9.27
CA CYS A 14 20.81 5.72 -8.00
C CYS A 14 19.56 6.59 -7.81
N SER A 15 18.83 6.93 -8.85
CA SER A 15 17.55 7.66 -8.72
C SER A 15 16.42 6.78 -8.18
N LEU A 16 16.60 5.47 -8.16
CA LEU A 16 15.64 4.54 -7.60
C LEU A 16 15.80 4.46 -6.07
N PRO A 17 14.70 4.32 -5.30
CA PRO A 17 14.77 4.24 -3.85
C PRO A 17 15.60 3.04 -3.38
N SER A 18 16.29 3.20 -2.27
CA SER A 18 17.12 2.17 -1.63
C SER A 18 18.32 1.66 -2.44
N ILE A 19 18.64 2.25 -3.59
CA ILE A 19 19.84 1.92 -4.37
C ILE A 19 20.97 2.89 -4.06
N SER A 20 21.97 2.41 -3.31
CA SER A 20 23.21 3.16 -3.07
C SER A 20 24.11 3.17 -4.32
N LYS A 21 25.01 4.15 -4.41
CA LYS A 21 26.00 4.21 -5.51
C LYS A 21 26.83 2.94 -5.64
N LYS A 22 27.16 2.28 -4.52
CA LYS A 22 27.85 0.97 -4.51
C LYS A 22 26.96 -0.14 -5.07
N GLY A 23 25.67 -0.14 -4.73
CA GLY A 23 24.69 -1.06 -5.28
C GLY A 23 24.48 -0.88 -6.77
N ALA A 24 24.30 0.37 -7.22
CA ALA A 24 24.14 0.73 -8.63
C ALA A 24 25.36 0.25 -9.48
N LYS A 25 26.58 0.45 -9.01
CA LYS A 25 27.78 -0.07 -9.66
C LYS A 25 27.80 -1.59 -9.77
N LYS A 26 27.38 -2.32 -8.70
CA LYS A 26 27.28 -3.78 -8.74
C LYS A 26 26.26 -4.26 -9.79
N ILE A 27 25.10 -3.58 -9.87
CA ILE A 27 24.07 -3.88 -10.88
C ILE A 27 24.64 -3.64 -12.29
N ALA A 28 25.26 -2.47 -12.54
CA ALA A 28 25.84 -2.13 -13.82
C ALA A 28 26.91 -3.15 -14.27
N PHE A 29 27.82 -3.56 -13.38
CA PHE A 29 28.79 -4.62 -13.68
C PHE A 29 28.16 -5.99 -13.92
N SER A 30 27.07 -6.31 -13.21
CA SER A 30 26.33 -7.55 -13.44
C SER A 30 25.70 -7.57 -14.82
N LEU A 31 25.07 -6.47 -15.22
CA LEU A 31 24.48 -6.32 -16.56
C LEU A 31 25.53 -6.41 -17.67
N LEU A 32 26.70 -5.78 -17.49
CA LEU A 32 27.79 -5.82 -18.46
C LEU A 32 28.34 -7.25 -18.72
N ARG A 33 28.17 -8.15 -17.76
CA ARG A 33 28.60 -9.55 -17.86
C ARG A 33 27.56 -10.49 -18.47
N LYS A 34 26.35 -10.00 -18.68
CA LYS A 34 25.27 -10.77 -19.33
C LYS A 34 25.44 -10.70 -20.85
N ASP A 35 24.95 -11.73 -21.53
CA ASP A 35 24.88 -11.74 -22.99
C ASP A 35 23.81 -10.77 -23.50
N ASP A 36 23.92 -10.42 -24.77
CA ASP A 36 23.00 -9.46 -25.42
C ASP A 36 21.53 -9.95 -25.36
N LYS A 37 21.30 -11.24 -25.50
CA LYS A 37 19.95 -11.81 -25.44
C LYS A 37 19.30 -11.57 -24.09
N TYR A 38 20.02 -11.82 -22.98
CA TYR A 38 19.53 -11.54 -21.63
C TYR A 38 19.22 -10.06 -21.44
N PHE A 39 20.13 -9.20 -21.97
CA PHE A 39 19.99 -7.75 -21.84
C PHE A 39 18.76 -7.25 -22.59
N ASP A 40 18.55 -7.70 -23.83
CA ASP A 40 17.38 -7.34 -24.63
C ASP A 40 16.07 -7.80 -23.99
N GLU A 41 16.02 -9.02 -23.47
CA GLU A 41 14.86 -9.53 -22.74
C GLU A 41 14.58 -8.71 -21.47
N PHE A 42 15.62 -8.32 -20.73
CA PHE A 42 15.46 -7.51 -19.52
C PHE A 42 14.89 -6.11 -19.84
N ILE A 43 15.43 -5.43 -20.86
CA ILE A 43 14.91 -4.14 -21.33
C ILE A 43 13.47 -4.27 -21.80
N LYS A 44 13.16 -5.30 -22.58
CA LYS A 44 11.80 -5.58 -23.04
C LYS A 44 10.83 -5.72 -21.87
N ARG A 45 11.19 -6.47 -20.83
CA ARG A 45 10.34 -6.63 -19.63
C ARG A 45 10.08 -5.30 -18.91
N LEU A 46 11.08 -4.41 -18.81
CA LEU A 46 10.90 -3.08 -18.24
C LEU A 46 9.93 -2.21 -19.06
N ILE A 47 10.06 -2.26 -20.40
CA ILE A 47 9.17 -1.54 -21.31
C ILE A 47 7.74 -2.08 -21.21
N ASP A 48 7.57 -3.40 -21.26
CA ASP A 48 6.27 -4.07 -21.15
C ASP A 48 5.60 -3.79 -19.81
N PHE A 49 6.35 -3.84 -18.70
CA PHE A 49 5.88 -3.45 -17.38
C PHE A 49 5.31 -2.01 -17.39
N LYS A 50 6.10 -1.04 -17.88
CA LYS A 50 5.65 0.36 -17.89
C LYS A 50 4.45 0.61 -18.80
N LYS A 51 4.33 -0.16 -19.88
CA LYS A 51 3.23 -0.07 -20.85
C LYS A 51 1.94 -0.68 -20.31
N ASN A 52 2.03 -1.85 -19.70
CA ASN A 52 0.88 -2.69 -19.38
C ASN A 52 0.40 -2.53 -17.94
N ILE A 53 1.31 -2.21 -17.00
CA ILE A 53 0.97 -2.07 -15.59
C ILE A 53 0.67 -0.60 -15.26
N LYS A 54 -0.46 -0.36 -14.61
CA LYS A 54 -0.91 0.97 -14.19
C LYS A 54 -1.53 0.88 -12.79
N PHE A 55 -1.71 2.01 -12.16
CA PHE A 55 -2.52 2.07 -10.96
C PHE A 55 -4.01 2.06 -11.31
N CYS A 56 -4.77 1.29 -10.57
CA CYS A 56 -6.23 1.24 -10.70
C CYS A 56 -6.82 2.64 -10.48
N SER A 57 -7.66 3.11 -11.39
CA SER A 57 -8.28 4.44 -11.34
C SER A 57 -9.20 4.63 -10.13
N ILE A 58 -9.68 3.54 -9.53
CA ILE A 58 -10.55 3.56 -8.35
C ILE A 58 -9.70 3.51 -7.06
N CYS A 59 -8.91 2.46 -6.86
CA CYS A 59 -8.34 2.11 -5.56
C CYS A 59 -6.82 2.28 -5.43
N ASN A 60 -6.11 2.69 -6.48
CA ASN A 60 -4.65 2.79 -6.55
C ASN A 60 -3.89 1.44 -6.40
N ASN A 61 -4.57 0.29 -6.46
CA ASN A 61 -3.91 -1.00 -6.57
C ASN A 61 -3.33 -1.19 -7.99
N ILE A 62 -2.52 -2.22 -8.20
CA ILE A 62 -2.00 -2.59 -9.51
C ILE A 62 -3.14 -3.10 -10.41
N ALA A 63 -3.19 -2.58 -11.63
CA ALA A 63 -4.08 -3.02 -12.70
C ALA A 63 -3.25 -3.42 -13.91
N ASP A 64 -3.52 -4.62 -14.46
CA ASP A 64 -2.84 -5.17 -15.63
C ASP A 64 -3.71 -4.99 -16.87
N ASN A 65 -3.18 -4.32 -17.89
CA ASN A 65 -3.83 -4.04 -19.17
C ASN A 65 -5.27 -3.46 -19.07
N SER A 66 -5.62 -2.88 -17.93
CA SER A 66 -6.96 -2.42 -17.60
C SER A 66 -6.92 -1.12 -16.81
N LEU A 67 -8.03 -0.40 -16.77
CA LEU A 67 -8.22 0.76 -15.89
C LEU A 67 -8.56 0.34 -14.44
N LEU A 68 -9.08 -0.88 -14.27
CA LEU A 68 -9.47 -1.43 -12.97
C LEU A 68 -8.65 -2.66 -12.62
N CYS A 69 -8.26 -2.77 -11.36
CA CYS A 69 -7.65 -3.99 -10.84
C CYS A 69 -8.68 -5.13 -10.71
N SER A 70 -8.21 -6.35 -10.51
CA SER A 70 -9.05 -7.55 -10.34
C SER A 70 -10.07 -7.40 -9.21
N ILE A 71 -9.73 -6.71 -8.12
CA ILE A 71 -10.62 -6.49 -6.98
C ILE A 71 -11.75 -5.53 -7.34
N CYS A 72 -11.43 -4.36 -7.93
CA CYS A 72 -12.46 -3.38 -8.30
C CYS A 72 -13.37 -3.86 -9.42
N ASN A 73 -12.87 -4.72 -10.29
CA ASN A 73 -13.64 -5.32 -11.40
C ASN A 73 -14.46 -6.55 -10.99
N ASN A 74 -14.26 -7.07 -9.76
CA ASN A 74 -15.00 -8.23 -9.28
C ASN A 74 -16.36 -7.83 -8.73
N GLU A 75 -17.43 -8.34 -9.35
CA GLU A 75 -18.81 -8.06 -8.96
C GLU A 75 -19.23 -8.70 -7.64
N ASN A 76 -18.53 -9.75 -7.20
CA ASN A 76 -18.80 -10.45 -5.94
C ASN A 76 -18.26 -9.71 -4.71
N ARG A 77 -17.57 -8.58 -4.88
CA ARG A 77 -17.07 -7.76 -3.78
C ARG A 77 -18.19 -6.91 -3.16
N ASP A 78 -18.20 -6.84 -1.85
CA ASP A 78 -19.11 -5.95 -1.11
C ASP A 78 -18.66 -4.49 -1.27
N LYS A 79 -19.26 -3.80 -2.21
CA LYS A 79 -18.93 -2.40 -2.54
C LYS A 79 -19.34 -1.40 -1.45
N ASN A 80 -20.18 -1.83 -0.48
CA ASN A 80 -20.54 -0.99 0.66
C ASN A 80 -19.46 -0.96 1.75
N LYS A 81 -18.39 -1.77 1.62
CA LYS A 81 -17.26 -1.83 2.56
C LYS A 81 -15.99 -1.35 1.91
N LEU A 82 -15.36 -0.35 2.52
CA LEU A 82 -14.11 0.25 2.05
C LEU A 82 -13.01 0.03 3.10
N CYS A 83 -11.92 -0.65 2.71
CA CYS A 83 -10.71 -0.76 3.52
C CYS A 83 -9.65 0.24 3.02
N ILE A 84 -9.13 1.07 3.91
CA ILE A 84 -8.08 2.04 3.62
C ILE A 84 -6.77 1.49 4.14
N VAL A 85 -5.81 1.26 3.25
CA VAL A 85 -4.49 0.67 3.56
C VAL A 85 -3.35 1.60 3.22
N SER A 86 -2.20 1.43 3.89
CA SER A 86 -1.00 2.26 3.66
C SER A 86 -0.27 1.92 2.36
N SER A 87 -0.34 0.67 1.90
CA SER A 87 0.42 0.19 0.73
C SER A 87 -0.27 -0.97 0.03
N ILE A 88 0.22 -1.30 -1.16
CA ILE A 88 -0.25 -2.46 -1.94
C ILE A 88 0.09 -3.75 -1.20
N GLU A 89 1.26 -3.84 -0.58
CA GLU A 89 1.70 -5.00 0.20
C GLU A 89 0.77 -5.26 1.39
N SER A 90 0.29 -4.19 2.05
CA SER A 90 -0.71 -4.30 3.12
C SER A 90 -2.04 -4.85 2.61
N LEU A 91 -2.48 -4.40 1.43
CA LEU A 91 -3.66 -4.92 0.75
C LEU A 91 -3.50 -6.42 0.45
N GLU A 92 -2.37 -6.80 -0.15
CA GLU A 92 -2.07 -8.20 -0.49
C GLU A 92 -2.12 -9.11 0.74
N LYS A 93 -1.58 -8.65 1.87
CA LYS A 93 -1.63 -9.41 3.14
C LYS A 93 -3.04 -9.60 3.68
N ILE A 94 -3.90 -8.59 3.54
CA ILE A 94 -5.30 -8.71 3.93
C ILE A 94 -6.03 -9.69 2.99
N GLU A 95 -5.78 -9.63 1.69
CA GLU A 95 -6.34 -10.58 0.71
C GLU A 95 -5.89 -12.03 0.99
N GLU A 96 -4.59 -12.24 1.25
CA GLU A 96 -4.05 -13.55 1.62
C GLU A 96 -4.75 -14.16 2.84
N SER A 97 -5.22 -13.32 3.78
CA SER A 97 -5.93 -13.80 4.97
C SER A 97 -7.35 -14.31 4.69
N ASN A 98 -7.91 -14.02 3.51
CA ASN A 98 -9.28 -14.34 3.12
C ASN A 98 -10.36 -13.88 4.13
N SER A 99 -10.09 -12.81 4.89
CA SER A 99 -10.98 -12.32 5.95
C SER A 99 -11.74 -11.06 5.58
N TYR A 100 -11.44 -10.44 4.43
CA TYR A 100 -12.08 -9.22 3.97
C TYR A 100 -12.56 -9.34 2.52
N PHE A 101 -13.82 -8.98 2.27
CA PHE A 101 -14.47 -9.12 0.97
C PHE A 101 -14.99 -7.78 0.39
N GLY A 102 -14.62 -6.67 0.98
CA GLY A 102 -14.94 -5.33 0.48
C GLY A 102 -13.99 -4.86 -0.62
N ILE A 103 -14.06 -3.57 -0.92
CA ILE A 103 -13.14 -2.86 -1.81
C ILE A 103 -12.05 -2.18 -0.99
N TYR A 104 -11.00 -1.72 -1.67
CA TYR A 104 -9.86 -1.07 -1.02
C TYR A 104 -9.64 0.34 -1.56
N TYR A 105 -8.89 1.12 -0.78
CA TYR A 105 -8.19 2.29 -1.23
C TYR A 105 -6.77 2.28 -0.68
N VAL A 106 -5.80 2.25 -1.58
CA VAL A 106 -4.37 2.30 -1.25
C VAL A 106 -3.94 3.75 -1.20
N LEU A 107 -3.41 4.17 -0.06
CA LEU A 107 -2.88 5.51 0.13
C LEU A 107 -1.60 5.70 -0.69
N ASP A 108 -1.47 6.83 -1.35
CA ASP A 108 -0.24 7.18 -2.06
C ASP A 108 0.71 7.90 -1.09
N GLU A 109 1.91 7.34 -0.89
CA GLU A 109 2.93 7.93 -0.02
C GLU A 109 3.29 9.36 -0.41
N SER A 110 3.27 9.69 -1.70
CA SER A 110 3.56 11.05 -2.19
C SER A 110 2.52 12.07 -1.72
N GLN A 111 1.25 11.63 -1.63
CA GLN A 111 0.15 12.45 -1.14
C GLN A 111 0.19 12.65 0.38
N ILE A 112 0.71 11.66 1.10
CA ILE A 112 0.84 11.70 2.56
C ILE A 112 1.98 12.63 3.00
N GLN A 113 3.05 12.73 2.22
CA GLN A 113 4.20 13.59 2.54
C GLN A 113 3.91 15.08 2.37
N ASN A 114 2.98 15.45 1.51
CA ASN A 114 2.54 16.84 1.32
C ASN A 114 1.55 17.25 2.42
N LYS A 115 2.06 17.85 3.50
CA LYS A 115 1.27 18.31 4.66
C LYS A 115 0.14 19.31 4.33
N THR A 116 0.12 19.86 3.12
CA THR A 116 -0.84 20.90 2.70
C THR A 116 -1.87 20.42 1.68
N ASN A 117 -1.70 19.26 1.08
CA ASN A 117 -2.58 18.81 0.01
C ASN A 117 -3.13 17.40 0.30
N HIS A 118 -4.23 17.34 1.04
CA HIS A 118 -4.88 16.10 1.43
C HIS A 118 -5.80 15.56 0.30
N THR A 119 -5.29 15.46 -0.92
CA THR A 119 -6.05 14.96 -2.09
C THR A 119 -6.63 13.57 -1.87
N PHE A 120 -5.98 12.74 -1.03
CA PHE A 120 -6.50 11.43 -0.67
C PHE A 120 -7.82 11.49 0.11
N LEU A 121 -8.06 12.52 0.92
CA LEU A 121 -9.33 12.70 1.63
C LEU A 121 -10.49 12.96 0.67
N SER A 122 -10.26 13.80 -0.35
CA SER A 122 -11.25 14.02 -1.41
C SER A 122 -11.53 12.74 -2.22
N LYS A 123 -10.51 11.90 -2.41
CA LYS A 123 -10.68 10.60 -3.06
C LYS A 123 -11.49 9.63 -2.19
N ILE A 124 -11.26 9.60 -0.88
CA ILE A 124 -12.08 8.82 0.07
C ILE A 124 -13.53 9.28 0.02
N GLU A 125 -13.80 10.59 0.07
CA GLU A 125 -15.14 11.17 -0.06
C GLU A 125 -15.81 10.75 -1.37
N TYR A 126 -15.08 10.82 -2.48
CA TYR A 126 -15.58 10.37 -3.77
C TYR A 126 -15.96 8.87 -3.74
N LEU A 127 -15.11 8.01 -3.16
CA LEU A 127 -15.38 6.57 -3.09
C LEU A 127 -16.58 6.23 -2.21
N ILE A 128 -16.75 6.93 -1.09
CA ILE A 128 -17.91 6.80 -0.20
C ILE A 128 -19.19 7.06 -0.98
N ASN A 129 -19.25 8.17 -1.71
CA ASN A 129 -20.42 8.56 -2.47
C ASN A 129 -20.64 7.65 -3.68
N TYR A 130 -19.58 7.28 -4.39
CA TYR A 130 -19.65 6.46 -5.59
C TYR A 130 -20.17 5.04 -5.32
N PHE A 131 -19.73 4.43 -4.22
CA PHE A 131 -20.13 3.07 -3.84
C PHE A 131 -21.26 3.03 -2.81
N ASN A 132 -21.74 4.16 -2.33
CA ASN A 132 -22.69 4.24 -1.20
C ASN A 132 -22.17 3.45 0.01
N THR A 133 -20.88 3.68 0.36
CA THR A 133 -20.16 2.97 1.42
C THR A 133 -20.89 3.13 2.76
N LYS A 134 -21.05 2.02 3.49
CA LYS A 134 -21.67 1.95 4.82
C LYS A 134 -20.68 1.60 5.93
N GLU A 135 -19.55 1.03 5.55
CA GLU A 135 -18.50 0.59 6.47
C GLU A 135 -17.13 0.99 5.96
N ILE A 136 -16.32 1.60 6.83
CA ILE A 136 -14.91 1.89 6.54
C ILE A 136 -14.03 1.18 7.57
N LEU A 137 -13.08 0.38 7.08
CA LEU A 137 -12.00 -0.18 7.87
C LEU A 137 -10.71 0.62 7.60
N ILE A 138 -10.19 1.31 8.61
CA ILE A 138 -8.90 1.97 8.53
C ILE A 138 -7.82 0.97 8.95
N ALA A 139 -7.06 0.47 7.98
CA ALA A 139 -5.99 -0.52 8.14
C ALA A 139 -4.62 0.08 7.75
N THR A 140 -4.33 1.27 8.30
CA THR A 140 -3.01 1.89 8.18
C THR A 140 -2.02 1.24 9.13
N ASP A 141 -0.72 1.35 8.82
CA ASP A 141 0.35 0.79 9.63
C ASP A 141 0.30 1.26 11.08
N MET A 142 0.76 0.41 12.00
CA MET A 142 0.84 0.72 13.43
C MET A 142 2.09 1.54 13.79
N THR A 143 2.55 2.37 12.85
CA THR A 143 3.62 3.35 13.05
C THR A 143 3.03 4.70 13.49
N ARG A 144 3.88 5.57 14.06
CA ARG A 144 3.47 6.94 14.41
C ARG A 144 2.80 7.65 13.22
N LYS A 145 3.37 7.54 12.01
CA LYS A 145 2.83 8.13 10.78
C LYS A 145 1.48 7.53 10.42
N GLY A 146 1.33 6.20 10.51
CA GLY A 146 0.06 5.53 10.25
C GLY A 146 -1.04 5.91 11.25
N HIS A 147 -0.68 6.14 12.53
CA HIS A 147 -1.61 6.67 13.53
C HIS A 147 -2.05 8.11 13.19
N GLU A 148 -1.12 8.99 12.80
CA GLU A 148 -1.43 10.37 12.40
C GLU A 148 -2.40 10.41 11.22
N ILE A 149 -2.17 9.54 10.20
CA ILE A 149 -3.05 9.41 9.03
C ILE A 149 -4.43 8.88 9.42
N SER A 150 -4.48 7.81 10.23
CA SER A 150 -5.74 7.23 10.71
C SER A 150 -6.58 8.28 11.45
N ASN A 151 -5.96 9.06 12.32
CA ASN A 151 -6.64 10.13 13.06
C ASN A 151 -7.15 11.22 12.12
N LEU A 152 -6.36 11.60 11.10
CA LEU A 152 -6.76 12.58 10.11
C LEU A 152 -7.97 12.12 9.29
N ILE A 153 -7.97 10.86 8.84
CA ILE A 153 -9.10 10.25 8.13
C ILE A 153 -10.34 10.24 9.04
N ASN A 154 -10.20 9.76 10.26
CA ASN A 154 -11.32 9.69 11.20
C ASN A 154 -11.93 11.07 11.49
N LYS A 155 -11.08 12.08 11.73
CA LYS A 155 -11.51 13.46 11.92
C LYS A 155 -12.28 13.99 10.71
N PHE A 156 -11.74 13.79 9.50
CA PHE A 156 -12.38 14.21 8.25
C PHE A 156 -13.76 13.55 8.07
N LEU A 157 -13.87 12.26 8.30
CA LEU A 157 -15.13 11.52 8.17
C LEU A 157 -16.17 11.99 9.19
N TYR A 158 -15.73 12.26 10.41
CA TYR A 158 -16.58 12.81 11.47
C TYR A 158 -17.11 14.21 11.13
N GLU A 159 -16.25 15.11 10.64
CA GLU A 159 -16.63 16.49 10.24
C GLU A 159 -17.63 16.49 9.07
N LYS A 160 -17.51 15.54 8.15
CA LYS A 160 -18.42 15.39 7.00
C LYS A 160 -19.78 14.78 7.37
N LYS A 161 -19.92 14.23 8.58
CA LYS A 161 -21.18 13.63 9.09
C LYS A 161 -21.76 12.55 8.17
N PHE A 162 -20.90 11.70 7.59
CA PHE A 162 -21.36 10.54 6.85
C PHE A 162 -22.07 9.55 7.78
N ASP A 163 -23.18 8.97 7.28
CA ASP A 163 -23.87 7.86 7.95
C ASP A 163 -23.17 6.53 7.65
N ILE A 164 -21.97 6.34 8.25
CA ILE A 164 -21.10 5.19 8.05
C ILE A 164 -20.53 4.69 9.36
N SER A 165 -20.32 3.37 9.46
CA SER A 165 -19.57 2.77 10.56
C SER A 165 -18.08 2.79 10.27
N ILE A 166 -17.29 3.35 11.21
CA ILE A 166 -15.84 3.46 11.05
C ILE A 166 -15.17 2.50 12.03
N TYR A 167 -14.33 1.64 11.50
CA TYR A 167 -13.52 0.67 12.25
C TYR A 167 -12.04 0.92 12.03
N ARG A 168 -11.24 0.50 12.97
CA ARG A 168 -9.79 0.42 12.86
C ARG A 168 -9.36 -1.04 13.03
N ILE A 169 -8.32 -1.45 12.30
CA ILE A 169 -7.75 -2.78 12.50
C ILE A 169 -7.27 -2.90 13.95
N ALA A 170 -7.64 -4.00 14.61
CA ALA A 170 -7.29 -4.22 16.01
C ALA A 170 -5.81 -4.59 16.16
N ILE A 171 -5.19 -4.10 17.23
CA ILE A 171 -3.85 -4.54 17.64
C ILE A 171 -4.03 -5.86 18.41
N GLY A 172 -3.30 -6.89 17.99
CA GLY A 172 -3.33 -8.20 18.61
C GLY A 172 -1.94 -8.79 18.83
N ILE A 173 -1.88 -9.85 19.63
CA ILE A 173 -0.66 -10.63 19.83
C ILE A 173 -0.56 -11.66 18.71
N PRO A 174 0.61 -11.78 18.02
CA PRO A 174 0.82 -12.82 17.03
C PRO A 174 0.66 -14.23 17.65
N SER A 175 0.04 -15.16 16.93
CA SER A 175 -0.34 -16.50 17.44
C SER A 175 0.82 -17.31 18.02
N ASN A 176 2.05 -17.06 17.59
CA ASN A 176 3.25 -17.81 18.03
C ASN A 176 4.21 -16.95 18.87
N ALA A 177 3.74 -15.80 19.40
CA ALA A 177 4.59 -14.94 20.22
C ALA A 177 4.47 -15.33 21.71
N ALA A 178 5.61 -15.42 22.38
CA ALA A 178 5.65 -15.53 23.84
C ALA A 178 5.45 -14.15 24.48
N LEU A 179 4.67 -14.07 25.55
CA LEU A 179 4.26 -12.80 26.17
C LEU A 179 5.43 -11.97 26.73
N ASP A 180 6.52 -12.61 27.10
CA ASP A 180 7.75 -11.97 27.61
C ASP A 180 8.55 -11.18 26.57
N TYR A 181 8.29 -11.41 25.27
CA TYR A 181 8.89 -10.66 24.16
C TYR A 181 7.99 -9.56 23.58
N MET A 182 6.80 -9.37 24.15
CA MET A 182 5.85 -8.38 23.67
C MET A 182 6.19 -6.98 24.20
N ASP A 183 6.01 -5.98 23.33
CA ASP A 183 6.00 -4.60 23.78
C ASP A 183 4.76 -4.33 24.65
N TRP A 184 4.93 -3.38 25.57
CA TRP A 184 3.91 -3.06 26.57
C TRP A 184 2.60 -2.54 25.95
N GLU A 185 2.66 -1.86 24.82
CA GLU A 185 1.50 -1.26 24.13
C GLU A 185 0.63 -2.35 23.49
N SER A 186 1.24 -3.29 22.76
CA SER A 186 0.56 -4.46 22.19
C SER A 186 -0.07 -5.32 23.29
N LEU A 187 0.63 -5.53 24.39
CA LEU A 187 0.10 -6.31 25.52
C LEU A 187 -1.08 -5.60 26.20
N LYS A 188 -1.00 -4.28 26.40
CA LYS A 188 -2.09 -3.47 26.94
C LYS A 188 -3.34 -3.59 26.07
N HIS A 189 -3.22 -3.38 24.77
CA HIS A 189 -4.34 -3.49 23.84
C HIS A 189 -4.95 -4.90 23.82
N ALA A 190 -4.12 -5.93 23.87
CA ALA A 190 -4.61 -7.31 23.92
C ALA A 190 -5.41 -7.60 25.20
N ILE A 191 -4.98 -7.07 26.34
CA ILE A 191 -5.70 -7.21 27.62
C ILE A 191 -7.01 -6.42 27.60
N GLU A 192 -7.01 -5.20 27.07
CA GLU A 192 -8.22 -4.37 26.94
C GLU A 192 -9.27 -5.04 26.04
N ASN A 193 -8.83 -5.71 24.97
CA ASN A 193 -9.67 -6.40 23.99
C ASN A 193 -9.81 -7.92 24.26
N LYS A 194 -9.57 -8.36 25.49
CA LYS A 194 -9.69 -9.79 25.88
C LYS A 194 -11.05 -10.37 25.53
N ARG A 195 -11.07 -11.61 25.04
CA ARG A 195 -12.30 -12.35 24.75
C ARG A 195 -12.63 -13.32 25.88
N LYS A 196 -13.91 -13.42 26.18
CA LYS A 196 -14.41 -14.46 27.08
C LYS A 196 -14.31 -15.82 26.40
N ILE A 197 -13.77 -16.84 27.09
CA ILE A 197 -13.54 -18.19 26.56
C ILE A 197 -14.72 -19.11 26.99
N ASN A 198 -15.88 -18.67 27.19
CA ASN A 198 -17.10 -19.49 27.36
C ASN A 198 -18.31 -18.63 27.71
#